data_e201c1f779fd78ec48586e4f4ed9f4ee
#
_entry.id   e201c1f779fd78ec48586e4f4ed9f4ee
#
_cell.length_a   1.000
_cell.length_b   1.000
_cell.length_c   1.000
_cell.angle_alpha   90.00
_cell.angle_beta   90.00
_cell.angle_gamma   90.00
#
_symmetry.space_group_name_H-M   'P 1'
#
loop_
_entity.id
_entity.type
_entity.pdbx_description
1 polymer ?
#
loop_
_entity_poly.entity_id
_entity_poly.type
_entity_poly.pdbx_seq_one_letter_code
_entity_poly.pdbx_strand_id
1 'polypeptide(L)'
;MNKEKVLIIGSGPAGYTAAIYAARAGLNPLLISGLEPGGQLTITTDVENFPGFEDPIQGPWLMEQMKKQAVAYGTRIMNDYVLAVDFDEKIHCVKTEKDEFSSHTVIIATGAKAKWVKY
;
A
#
# COMPACT_ATOMS: atom_id res chain seq x y z
N MET A 1 -14.47 5.32 15.91
CA MET A 1 -13.92 5.31 14.56
C MET A 1 -12.60 6.05 14.55
N ASN A 2 -11.56 5.45 13.99
CA ASN A 2 -10.24 6.04 13.92
C ASN A 2 -10.19 7.09 12.79
N LYS A 3 -9.67 8.27 13.12
CA LYS A 3 -9.60 9.39 12.15
C LYS A 3 -8.21 9.50 11.56
N GLU A 4 -8.14 9.52 10.23
CA GLU A 4 -6.88 9.59 9.49
C GLU A 4 -6.87 10.79 8.54
N LYS A 5 -5.68 11.30 8.26
CA LYS A 5 -5.50 12.30 7.21
C LYS A 5 -5.35 11.63 5.86
N VAL A 6 -4.52 10.60 5.79
CA VAL A 6 -4.24 9.82 4.59
C VAL A 6 -4.28 8.35 4.93
N LEU A 7 -5.13 7.62 4.23
CA LEU A 7 -5.23 6.18 4.35
C LEU A 7 -4.85 5.58 2.99
N ILE A 8 -3.91 4.64 2.99
CA ILE A 8 -3.42 4.00 1.77
C ILE A 8 -3.84 2.54 1.80
N ILE A 9 -4.53 2.11 0.75
CA ILE A 9 -5.00 0.73 0.63
C ILE A 9 -4.11 0.00 -0.36
N GLY A 10 -3.27 -0.89 0.13
CA GLY A 10 -2.37 -1.69 -0.66
C GLY A 10 -0.91 -1.47 -0.31
N SER A 11 -0.13 -2.55 -0.40
CA SER A 11 1.28 -2.57 0.01
C SER A 11 2.22 -3.05 -1.09
N GLY A 12 1.83 -2.85 -2.34
CA GLY A 12 2.73 -3.01 -3.47
C GLY A 12 3.61 -1.78 -3.66
N PRO A 13 4.34 -1.68 -4.77
CA PRO A 13 5.22 -0.54 -5.05
C PRO A 13 4.50 0.80 -5.02
N ALA A 14 3.29 0.86 -5.58
CA ALA A 14 2.50 2.09 -5.61
C ALA A 14 2.10 2.54 -4.21
N GLY A 15 1.66 1.60 -3.36
CA GLY A 15 1.27 1.91 -1.98
C GLY A 15 2.44 2.42 -1.15
N TYR A 16 3.57 1.75 -1.20
CA TYR A 16 4.76 2.20 -0.48
C TYR A 16 5.30 3.53 -1.00
N THR A 17 5.26 3.75 -2.32
CA THR A 17 5.67 5.03 -2.90
C THR A 17 4.80 6.17 -2.38
N ALA A 18 3.48 5.98 -2.41
CA ALA A 18 2.54 6.97 -1.87
C ALA A 18 2.81 7.23 -0.38
N ALA A 19 3.06 6.16 0.38
CA ALA A 19 3.32 6.25 1.81
C ALA A 19 4.60 7.05 2.10
N ILE A 20 5.66 6.82 1.35
CA ILE A 20 6.93 7.53 1.51
C ILE A 20 6.71 9.03 1.32
N TYR A 21 6.05 9.43 0.24
CA TYR A 21 5.80 10.85 -0.04
C TYR A 21 4.87 11.48 0.99
N ALA A 22 3.80 10.79 1.38
CA ALA A 22 2.87 11.31 2.40
C ALA A 22 3.55 11.45 3.77
N ALA A 23 4.37 10.48 4.15
CA ALA A 23 5.11 10.53 5.42
C ALA A 23 6.11 11.69 5.43
N ARG A 24 6.84 11.88 4.33
CA ARG A 24 7.79 12.99 4.21
C ARG A 24 7.09 14.35 4.25
N ALA A 25 5.85 14.42 3.83
CA ALA A 25 5.05 15.63 3.91
C ALA A 25 4.44 15.86 5.30
N GLY A 26 4.73 14.99 6.28
CA GLY A 26 4.22 15.12 7.64
C GLY A 26 2.75 14.73 7.80
N LEU A 27 2.20 13.95 6.89
CA LEU A 27 0.77 13.61 6.88
C LEU A 27 0.42 12.38 7.72
N ASN A 28 1.41 11.74 8.34
CA ASN A 28 1.20 10.59 9.23
C ASN A 28 0.33 9.49 8.58
N PRO A 29 0.70 8.98 7.39
CA PRO A 29 -0.16 8.05 6.67
C PRO A 29 -0.28 6.71 7.37
N LEU A 30 -1.45 6.08 7.21
CA LEU A 30 -1.70 4.70 7.59
C LEU A 30 -1.85 3.87 6.32
N LEU A 31 -1.04 2.83 6.19
CA LEU A 31 -1.10 1.90 5.07
C LEU A 31 -1.70 0.58 5.55
N ILE A 32 -2.76 0.16 4.88
CA ILE A 32 -3.38 -1.15 5.11
C ILE A 32 -2.82 -2.11 4.07
N SER A 33 -2.14 -3.15 4.53
CA SER A 33 -1.31 -4.01 3.66
C SER A 33 -2.10 -4.86 2.67
N GLY A 34 -3.32 -5.26 3.01
CA GLY A 34 -4.08 -6.20 2.21
C GLY A 34 -3.72 -7.65 2.53
N LEU A 35 -4.30 -8.56 1.76
CA LEU A 35 -4.09 -10.01 1.96
C LEU A 35 -2.75 -10.50 1.42
N GLU A 36 -2.18 -9.79 0.45
CA GLU A 36 -0.91 -10.15 -0.19
C GLU A 36 0.08 -8.98 -0.06
N PRO A 37 0.72 -8.80 1.12
CA PRO A 37 1.69 -7.73 1.30
C PRO A 37 2.82 -7.80 0.27
N GLY A 38 3.19 -6.64 -0.30
CA GLY A 38 4.22 -6.55 -1.35
C GLY A 38 3.69 -6.78 -2.76
N GLY A 39 2.45 -7.25 -2.91
CA GLY A 39 1.80 -7.42 -4.19
C GLY A 39 2.51 -8.40 -5.12
N GLN A 40 2.44 -8.12 -6.42
CA GLN A 40 3.02 -9.00 -7.46
C GLN A 40 4.54 -9.19 -7.34
N LEU A 41 5.25 -8.20 -6.78
CA LEU A 41 6.71 -8.28 -6.67
C LEU A 41 7.20 -9.31 -5.65
N THR A 42 6.33 -9.83 -4.80
CA THR A 42 6.70 -10.92 -3.91
C THR A 42 6.80 -12.25 -4.63
N ILE A 43 6.18 -12.37 -5.81
CA ILE A 43 6.16 -13.58 -6.63
C ILE A 43 7.23 -13.53 -7.71
N THR A 44 7.46 -12.35 -8.31
CA THR A 44 8.44 -12.14 -9.36
C THR A 44 9.84 -12.13 -8.76
N THR A 45 10.74 -12.97 -9.28
CA THR A 45 12.10 -13.07 -8.76
C THR A 45 13.00 -11.95 -9.29
N ASP A 46 13.01 -11.71 -10.59
CA ASP A 46 13.86 -10.70 -11.22
C ASP A 46 13.03 -9.49 -11.66
N VAL A 47 13.42 -8.31 -11.18
CA VAL A 47 12.78 -7.04 -11.53
C VAL A 47 13.81 -6.19 -12.27
N GLU A 48 13.50 -5.84 -13.52
CA GLU A 48 14.38 -5.07 -14.40
C GLU A 48 13.84 -3.68 -14.71
N ASN A 49 12.58 -3.44 -14.45
CA ASN A 49 11.87 -2.22 -14.85
C ASN A 49 11.55 -1.27 -13.70
N PHE A 50 12.19 -1.47 -12.55
CA PHE A 50 12.08 -0.50 -11.46
C PHE A 50 13.23 0.50 -11.59
N PRO A 51 12.92 1.81 -11.75
CA PRO A 51 13.97 2.81 -11.96
C PRO A 51 14.95 2.89 -10.82
N GLY A 52 16.22 3.12 -11.15
CA GLY A 52 17.26 3.33 -10.15
C GLY A 52 18.26 2.19 -10.03
N PHE A 53 18.02 1.09 -10.73
CA PHE A 53 18.90 -0.09 -10.69
C PHE A 53 19.24 -0.51 -12.11
N GLU A 54 20.54 -0.54 -12.42
CA GLU A 54 21.02 -0.98 -13.73
C GLU A 54 20.84 -2.48 -13.91
N ASP A 55 21.23 -3.24 -12.88
CA ASP A 55 21.11 -4.70 -12.89
C ASP A 55 19.78 -5.16 -12.31
N PRO A 56 19.25 -6.33 -12.74
CA PRO A 56 18.04 -6.88 -12.16
C PRO A 56 18.14 -7.05 -10.64
N ILE A 57 17.05 -6.78 -9.96
CA ILE A 57 16.95 -6.92 -8.50
C ILE A 57 15.84 -7.91 -8.15
N GLN A 58 15.91 -8.45 -6.95
CA GLN A 58 14.89 -9.40 -6.50
C GLN A 58 13.65 -8.65 -6.00
N GLY A 59 12.46 -9.08 -6.46
CA GLY A 59 11.20 -8.48 -6.07
C GLY A 59 10.98 -8.44 -4.56
N PRO A 60 11.11 -9.57 -3.85
CA PRO A 60 10.96 -9.58 -2.39
C PRO A 60 11.93 -8.66 -1.67
N TRP A 61 13.17 -8.59 -2.14
CA TRP A 61 14.15 -7.67 -1.58
C TRP A 61 13.71 -6.22 -1.76
N LEU A 62 13.26 -5.87 -2.96
CA LEU A 62 12.79 -4.51 -3.26
C LEU A 62 11.63 -4.12 -2.36
N MET A 63 10.66 -5.02 -2.18
CA MET A 63 9.50 -4.74 -1.33
C MET A 63 9.90 -4.52 0.12
N GLU A 64 10.85 -5.29 0.61
CA GLU A 64 11.38 -5.10 1.97
C GLU A 64 12.09 -3.75 2.12
N GLN A 65 12.86 -3.33 1.11
CA GLN A 65 13.51 -2.02 1.12
C GLN A 65 12.49 -0.89 1.12
N MET A 66 11.46 -0.97 0.28
CA MET A 66 10.41 0.04 0.21
C MET A 66 9.63 0.14 1.52
N LYS A 67 9.31 -1.00 2.13
CA LYS A 67 8.63 -1.04 3.42
C LYS A 67 9.47 -0.35 4.51
N LYS A 68 10.75 -0.70 4.59
CA LYS A 68 11.67 -0.09 5.55
C LYS A 68 11.77 1.41 5.35
N GLN A 69 11.85 1.86 4.11
CA GLN A 69 11.91 3.27 3.78
C GLN A 69 10.62 3.99 4.22
N ALA A 70 9.46 3.41 3.94
CA ALA A 70 8.18 4.00 4.34
C ALA A 70 8.08 4.15 5.86
N VAL A 71 8.46 3.10 6.60
CA VAL A 71 8.43 3.12 8.08
C VAL A 71 9.44 4.14 8.62
N ALA A 72 10.64 4.21 8.02
CA ALA A 72 11.68 5.14 8.47
C ALA A 72 11.23 6.60 8.41
N TYR A 73 10.37 6.96 7.46
CA TYR A 73 9.84 8.32 7.34
C TYR A 73 8.52 8.53 8.06
N GLY A 74 7.98 7.52 8.73
CA GLY A 74 6.83 7.68 9.61
C GLY A 74 5.53 7.05 9.15
N THR A 75 5.55 6.19 8.14
CA THR A 75 4.36 5.44 7.75
C THR A 75 4.01 4.41 8.80
N ARG A 76 2.74 4.37 9.19
CA ARG A 76 2.20 3.30 10.05
C ARG A 76 1.62 2.22 9.14
N ILE A 77 1.98 0.97 9.40
CA ILE A 77 1.53 -0.16 8.58
C ILE A 77 0.63 -1.06 9.43
N MET A 78 -0.53 -1.37 8.89
CA MET A 78 -1.51 -2.26 9.53
C MET A 78 -1.72 -3.48 8.63
N ASN A 79 -1.50 -4.66 9.20
CA ASN A 79 -1.75 -5.93 8.50
C ASN A 79 -3.23 -6.28 8.63
N ASP A 80 -3.99 -5.86 7.63
CA ASP A 80 -5.43 -6.03 7.60
C ASP A 80 -5.89 -5.90 6.14
N TYR A 81 -7.15 -6.08 5.90
CA TYR A 81 -7.72 -5.91 4.56
C TYR A 81 -9.07 -5.21 4.62
N VAL A 82 -9.37 -4.47 3.56
CA VAL A 82 -10.59 -3.68 3.47
C VAL A 82 -11.77 -4.55 3.06
N LEU A 83 -12.85 -4.45 3.82
CA LEU A 83 -14.11 -5.15 3.55
C LEU A 83 -15.12 -4.26 2.82
N ALA A 84 -15.16 -2.98 3.16
CA ALA A 84 -16.13 -2.05 2.61
C ALA A 84 -15.60 -0.63 2.66
N VAL A 85 -16.05 0.19 1.71
CA VAL A 85 -15.74 1.61 1.66
C VAL A 85 -17.03 2.40 1.41
N ASP A 86 -17.05 3.63 1.92
CA ASP A 86 -18.11 4.59 1.63
C ASP A 86 -17.44 5.92 1.32
N PHE A 87 -17.47 6.32 0.06
CA PHE A 87 -16.87 7.56 -0.43
C PHE A 87 -17.90 8.64 -0.78
N ASP A 88 -19.16 8.44 -0.43
CA ASP A 88 -20.23 9.37 -0.74
C ASP A 88 -20.22 10.61 0.15
N GLU A 89 -19.62 10.51 1.33
CA GLU A 89 -19.52 11.59 2.29
C GLU A 89 -18.24 12.42 2.07
N LYS A 90 -18.18 13.62 2.66
CA LYS A 90 -16.98 14.46 2.63
C LYS A 90 -15.79 13.76 3.27
N ILE A 91 -16.05 13.00 4.33
CA ILE A 91 -15.05 12.16 4.98
C ILE A 91 -15.28 10.74 4.49
N HIS A 92 -14.24 10.15 3.95
CA HIS A 92 -14.31 8.78 3.46
C HIS A 92 -14.30 7.80 4.62
N CYS A 93 -15.10 6.76 4.52
CA CYS A 93 -15.17 5.71 5.53
C CYS A 93 -14.63 4.41 4.93
N VAL A 94 -13.74 3.75 5.68
CA VAL A 94 -13.13 2.49 5.28
C VAL A 94 -13.28 1.50 6.42
N LYS A 95 -13.85 0.35 6.13
CA LYS A 95 -14.01 -0.72 7.10
C LYS A 95 -13.08 -1.87 6.74
N THR A 96 -12.26 -2.26 7.70
CA THR A 96 -11.41 -3.43 7.61
C THR A 96 -12.00 -4.57 8.45
N GLU A 97 -11.35 -5.71 8.44
CA GLU A 97 -11.79 -6.83 9.28
C GLU A 97 -11.75 -6.46 10.76
N LYS A 98 -10.71 -5.74 11.18
CA LYS A 98 -10.48 -5.47 12.61
C LYS A 98 -11.02 -4.12 13.07
N ASP A 99 -11.19 -3.15 12.15
CA ASP A 99 -11.42 -1.77 12.57
C ASP A 99 -12.21 -0.97 11.55
N GLU A 100 -12.59 0.24 11.93
CA GLU A 100 -13.23 1.22 11.04
C GLU A 100 -12.44 2.52 11.08
N PHE A 101 -12.31 3.16 9.93
CA PHE A 101 -11.55 4.39 9.76
C PHE A 101 -12.37 5.44 9.03
N SER A 102 -12.21 6.69 9.43
CA SER A 102 -12.59 7.84 8.60
C SER A 102 -11.33 8.53 8.14
N SER A 103 -11.28 8.97 6.89
CA SER A 103 -10.10 9.61 6.34
C SER A 103 -10.47 10.77 5.44
N HIS A 104 -9.67 11.83 5.49
CA HIS A 104 -9.83 12.96 4.58
C HIS A 104 -9.47 12.56 3.15
N THR A 105 -8.46 11.74 3.00
CA THR A 105 -7.99 11.23 1.72
C THR A 105 -7.77 9.74 1.76
N VAL A 106 -8.09 9.05 0.67
CA VAL A 106 -7.82 7.63 0.51
C VAL A 106 -7.11 7.43 -0.81
N ILE A 107 -5.98 6.73 -0.75
CA ILE A 107 -5.23 6.33 -1.94
C ILE A 107 -5.45 4.84 -2.15
N ILE A 108 -6.03 4.52 -3.31
CA ILE A 108 -6.28 3.12 -3.67
C ILE A 108 -5.11 2.62 -4.51
N ALA A 109 -4.34 1.71 -3.92
CA ALA A 109 -3.16 1.14 -4.54
C ALA A 109 -3.17 -0.39 -4.41
N THR A 110 -4.33 -0.97 -4.70
CA THR A 110 -4.59 -2.40 -4.47
C THR A 110 -3.89 -3.32 -5.45
N GLY A 111 -3.34 -2.77 -6.52
CA GLY A 111 -2.57 -3.53 -7.48
C GLY A 111 -3.41 -4.38 -8.41
N ALA A 112 -2.77 -5.34 -9.03
CA ALA A 112 -3.39 -6.26 -9.95
C ALA A 112 -2.98 -7.69 -9.61
N LYS A 113 -3.80 -8.61 -10.03
CA LYS A 113 -3.54 -10.03 -9.92
C LYS A 113 -3.60 -10.63 -11.32
N ALA A 114 -2.65 -11.51 -11.62
CA ALA A 114 -2.63 -12.19 -12.91
C ALA A 114 -3.91 -12.99 -13.10
N LYS A 115 -4.54 -12.83 -14.26
CA LYS A 115 -5.70 -13.63 -14.66
C LYS A 115 -5.25 -14.72 -15.62
N TRP A 116 -5.58 -15.95 -15.29
CA TRP A 116 -5.32 -17.09 -16.18
C TRP A 116 -6.55 -17.33 -17.03
N VAL A 117 -6.35 -17.27 -18.35
CA VAL A 117 -7.44 -17.53 -19.30
C VAL A 117 -7.49 -19.01 -19.56
N LYS A 118 -8.69 -19.61 -19.41
CA LYS A 118 -8.94 -21.00 -19.77
C LYS A 118 -9.61 -21.04 -21.14
N TYR A 119 -9.12 -21.88 -21.98
CA TYR A 119 -9.67 -22.11 -23.30
C TYR A 119 -10.44 -23.42 -23.32
#